data_876807b017896fe19131db217ccc7db5
#
_entry.id   876807b017896fe19131db217ccc7db5
#
_cell.length_a   1.000
_cell.length_b   1.000
_cell.length_c   1.000
_cell.angle_alpha   90.00
_cell.angle_beta   90.00
_cell.angle_gamma   90.00
#
_symmetry.space_group_name_H-M   'P 1'
#
loop_
_entity.id
_entity.type
_entity.pdbx_description
1 polymer ?
#
loop_
_entity_poly.entity_id
_entity_poly.type
_entity_poly.pdbx_seq_one_letter_code
_entity_poly.pdbx_strand_id
1 'polypeptide(L)'
;MKKIYLLYIVLISLATTSLIGCSDWTESEAKTFPESIVSDEYYAALRAYKQTDHQVAFGWFGGWSGEGAYMKSSLAGIPDSVDIVSIWGNWSNITEAQKKDLQFCQQVKGTRFTMCFIIRSVGDQITPQNIRENWENMGFSSEKEAVNDFWGWPSDESNKEAIEASIRKYASAIADTVNKYGYDGFDIDYEPNFGNPGNIVDEDDRMFAFVDELGKYFGPKSGTGKLLVIDG
;
A
#
# COMPACT_ATOMS: atom_id res chain seq x y z
N MET A 1 -26.80 64.71 -30.49
CA MET A 1 -25.59 64.51 -29.70
C MET A 1 -25.80 64.13 -28.23
N LYS A 2 -26.66 64.80 -27.49
CA LYS A 2 -26.90 64.43 -26.06
C LYS A 2 -27.38 63.02 -25.79
N LYS A 3 -28.17 62.39 -26.69
CA LYS A 3 -28.64 61.02 -26.52
C LYS A 3 -27.56 59.95 -26.71
N ILE A 4 -26.54 60.22 -27.53
CA ILE A 4 -25.39 59.32 -27.79
C ILE A 4 -24.48 59.28 -26.57
N TYR A 5 -24.22 60.44 -25.92
CA TYR A 5 -23.44 60.52 -24.69
C TYR A 5 -24.12 59.78 -23.50
N LEU A 6 -25.42 59.84 -23.43
CA LEU A 6 -26.17 59.11 -22.39
C LEU A 6 -26.04 57.59 -22.58
N LEU A 7 -26.08 57.12 -23.84
CA LEU A 7 -25.89 55.69 -24.17
C LEU A 7 -24.48 55.20 -23.83
N TYR A 8 -23.46 56.02 -24.09
CA TYR A 8 -22.08 55.66 -23.70
C TYR A 8 -21.86 55.65 -22.19
N ILE A 9 -22.47 56.57 -21.43
CA ILE A 9 -22.42 56.58 -19.97
C ILE A 9 -23.08 55.34 -19.38
N VAL A 10 -24.23 54.92 -19.92
CA VAL A 10 -24.93 53.70 -19.47
C VAL A 10 -24.14 52.45 -19.80
N LEU A 11 -23.51 52.39 -21.00
CA LEU A 11 -22.67 51.26 -21.38
C LEU A 11 -21.41 51.16 -20.54
N ILE A 12 -20.76 52.29 -20.21
CA ILE A 12 -19.57 52.32 -19.35
C ILE A 12 -19.94 51.93 -17.89
N SER A 13 -21.10 52.39 -17.38
CA SER A 13 -21.53 52.02 -16.03
C SER A 13 -21.93 50.54 -15.96
N LEU A 14 -22.51 49.93 -16.99
CA LEU A 14 -22.77 48.51 -17.06
C LEU A 14 -21.47 47.68 -17.14
N ALA A 15 -20.47 48.16 -17.87
CA ALA A 15 -19.17 47.49 -18.00
C ALA A 15 -18.35 47.55 -16.68
N THR A 16 -18.50 48.61 -15.92
CA THR A 16 -17.80 48.74 -14.61
C THR A 16 -18.45 47.92 -13.51
N THR A 17 -19.77 47.67 -13.54
CA THR A 17 -20.44 46.79 -12.58
C THR A 17 -20.18 45.31 -12.84
N SER A 18 -19.83 44.92 -14.06
CA SER A 18 -19.43 43.53 -14.37
C SER A 18 -18.00 43.19 -13.99
N LEU A 19 -17.18 44.17 -13.61
CA LEU A 19 -15.79 43.98 -13.15
C LEU A 19 -15.68 43.89 -11.63
N ILE A 20 -16.79 44.11 -10.89
CA ILE A 20 -16.87 43.82 -9.45
C ILE A 20 -17.47 42.43 -9.28
N GLY A 21 -16.97 41.48 -10.07
CA GLY A 21 -17.26 40.08 -9.91
C GLY A 21 -16.32 39.51 -8.85
N CYS A 22 -16.90 39.16 -7.75
CA CYS A 22 -16.43 38.24 -6.73
C CYS A 22 -14.99 37.75 -6.90
N SER A 23 -14.04 38.45 -6.34
CA SER A 23 -12.70 37.93 -6.08
C SER A 23 -12.73 36.72 -5.12
N ASP A 24 -13.84 36.52 -4.44
CA ASP A 24 -14.07 35.38 -3.55
C ASP A 24 -14.42 34.05 -4.22
N TRP A 25 -14.62 34.04 -5.54
CA TRP A 25 -15.05 32.81 -6.23
C TRP A 25 -13.91 31.99 -6.83
N THR A 26 -12.72 32.50 -6.80
CA THR A 26 -11.52 31.83 -7.36
C THR A 26 -10.48 31.47 -6.32
N GLU A 27 -10.60 31.95 -5.11
CA GLU A 27 -9.82 31.42 -4.00
C GLU A 27 -10.60 30.26 -3.37
N SER A 28 -10.20 29.03 -3.70
CA SER A 28 -10.54 27.91 -2.85
C SER A 28 -9.88 28.22 -1.51
N GLU A 29 -10.65 28.74 -0.55
CA GLU A 29 -10.21 28.77 0.84
C GLU A 29 -9.75 27.35 1.15
N ALA A 30 -8.46 27.17 1.35
CA ALA A 30 -7.96 25.97 1.96
C ALA A 30 -8.72 25.88 3.30
N LYS A 31 -9.75 25.04 3.32
CA LYS A 31 -10.39 24.69 4.59
C LYS A 31 -9.28 24.13 5.44
N THR A 32 -8.71 24.96 6.30
CA THR A 32 -8.00 24.47 7.45
C THR A 32 -9.02 23.62 8.18
N PHE A 33 -8.94 22.30 7.98
CA PHE A 33 -9.66 21.39 8.84
C PHE A 33 -9.27 21.83 10.26
N PRO A 34 -10.22 22.08 11.17
CA PRO A 34 -9.87 22.31 12.55
C PRO A 34 -8.90 21.18 12.90
N GLU A 35 -7.70 21.54 13.34
CA GLU A 35 -6.80 20.54 13.92
C GLU A 35 -7.68 19.81 14.91
N SER A 36 -7.95 18.56 14.62
CA SER A 36 -8.70 17.71 15.53
C SER A 36 -7.83 17.68 16.76
N ILE A 37 -8.25 18.44 17.80
CA ILE A 37 -7.59 18.47 19.10
C ILE A 37 -7.93 17.13 19.76
N VAL A 38 -7.43 16.05 19.16
CA VAL A 38 -7.49 14.73 19.76
C VAL A 38 -6.34 14.73 20.76
N SER A 39 -6.67 14.62 22.02
CA SER A 39 -5.68 14.70 23.09
C SER A 39 -4.78 13.45 23.13
N ASP A 40 -3.61 13.60 23.70
CA ASP A 40 -2.68 12.46 23.90
C ASP A 40 -3.32 11.37 24.77
N GLU A 41 -4.20 11.74 25.71
CA GLU A 41 -4.96 10.82 26.56
C GLU A 41 -5.92 9.97 25.74
N TYR A 42 -6.59 10.56 24.74
CA TYR A 42 -7.45 9.81 23.82
C TYR A 42 -6.65 8.74 23.07
N TYR A 43 -5.52 9.11 22.47
CA TYR A 43 -4.70 8.15 21.73
C TYR A 43 -4.07 7.10 22.66
N ALA A 44 -3.75 7.45 23.89
CA ALA A 44 -3.30 6.47 24.88
C ALA A 44 -4.40 5.45 25.22
N ALA A 45 -5.64 5.91 25.42
CA ALA A 45 -6.80 5.06 25.64
C ALA A 45 -7.11 4.18 24.41
N LEU A 46 -7.03 4.73 23.20
CA LEU A 46 -7.21 4.01 21.94
C LEU A 46 -6.19 2.87 21.81
N ARG A 47 -4.91 3.14 22.01
CA ARG A 47 -3.86 2.11 21.97
C ARG A 47 -4.08 1.03 23.04
N ALA A 48 -4.48 1.43 24.25
CA ALA A 48 -4.80 0.47 25.31
C ALA A 48 -5.98 -0.41 24.92
N TYR A 49 -7.05 0.14 24.34
CA TYR A 49 -8.18 -0.63 23.82
C TYR A 49 -7.75 -1.65 22.77
N LYS A 50 -6.93 -1.24 21.79
CA LYS A 50 -6.43 -2.13 20.73
C LYS A 50 -5.54 -3.28 21.22
N GLN A 51 -5.10 -3.25 22.46
CA GLN A 51 -4.36 -4.35 23.10
C GLN A 51 -5.28 -5.31 23.89
N THR A 52 -6.57 -5.01 24.00
CA THR A 52 -7.54 -5.89 24.66
C THR A 52 -8.02 -6.99 23.73
N ASP A 53 -8.68 -8.01 24.30
CA ASP A 53 -9.45 -8.97 23.51
C ASP A 53 -10.75 -8.32 23.05
N HIS A 54 -10.89 -8.07 21.75
CA HIS A 54 -12.05 -7.40 21.14
C HIS A 54 -12.22 -7.87 19.67
N GLN A 55 -13.33 -7.49 19.05
CA GLN A 55 -13.56 -7.75 17.64
C GLN A 55 -12.62 -6.87 16.81
N VAL A 56 -11.77 -7.51 16.01
CA VAL A 56 -10.79 -6.82 15.16
C VAL A 56 -11.46 -6.29 13.91
N ALA A 57 -11.33 -4.99 13.66
CA ALA A 57 -11.71 -4.35 12.41
C ALA A 57 -10.52 -4.40 11.42
N PHE A 58 -10.71 -5.14 10.32
CA PHE A 58 -9.72 -5.31 9.26
C PHE A 58 -10.23 -4.74 7.94
N GLY A 59 -9.34 -4.21 7.10
CA GLY A 59 -9.68 -3.76 5.77
C GLY A 59 -8.48 -3.47 4.87
N TRP A 60 -8.75 -3.23 3.59
CA TRP A 60 -7.73 -2.90 2.59
C TRP A 60 -7.76 -1.42 2.26
N PHE A 61 -6.59 -0.83 2.03
CA PHE A 61 -6.43 0.56 1.65
C PHE A 61 -5.66 0.67 0.33
N GLY A 62 -6.37 1.11 -0.72
CA GLY A 62 -5.79 1.39 -2.04
C GLY A 62 -5.61 2.89 -2.28
N GLY A 63 -4.73 3.23 -3.23
CA GLY A 63 -4.53 4.62 -3.64
C GLY A 63 -3.80 5.49 -2.62
N TRP A 64 -3.01 4.89 -1.73
CA TRP A 64 -2.23 5.61 -0.72
C TRP A 64 -1.17 6.51 -1.34
N SER A 65 -1.25 7.81 -1.09
CA SER A 65 -0.24 8.80 -1.46
C SER A 65 0.45 9.45 -0.25
N GLY A 66 -0.19 9.44 0.91
CA GLY A 66 0.29 10.11 2.12
C GLY A 66 0.25 11.64 2.04
N GLU A 67 -0.26 12.20 0.96
CA GLU A 67 -0.29 13.63 0.67
C GLU A 67 -1.66 14.09 0.18
N GLY A 68 -1.92 15.40 0.31
CA GLY A 68 -3.09 16.06 -0.23
C GLY A 68 -4.21 16.30 0.78
N ALA A 69 -5.20 17.09 0.36
CA ALA A 69 -6.34 17.50 1.18
C ALA A 69 -7.40 16.40 1.40
N TYR A 70 -7.22 15.26 0.76
CA TYR A 70 -8.18 14.15 0.84
C TYR A 70 -7.74 13.13 1.87
N MET A 71 -8.53 12.99 2.95
CA MET A 71 -8.35 11.92 3.93
C MET A 71 -8.36 10.51 3.30
N LYS A 72 -8.97 10.35 2.12
CA LYS A 72 -9.02 9.07 1.38
C LYS A 72 -7.69 8.62 0.78
N SER A 73 -6.69 9.48 0.71
CA SER A 73 -5.34 9.16 0.21
C SER A 73 -4.29 9.07 1.32
N SER A 74 -4.70 9.27 2.58
CA SER A 74 -3.84 9.24 3.76
C SER A 74 -4.32 8.18 4.76
N LEU A 75 -3.40 7.44 5.35
CA LEU A 75 -3.69 6.47 6.41
C LEU A 75 -4.22 7.17 7.66
N ALA A 76 -3.78 8.39 7.93
CA ALA A 76 -4.29 9.21 9.03
C ALA A 76 -5.81 9.44 8.94
N GLY A 77 -6.38 9.40 7.73
CA GLY A 77 -7.81 9.51 7.48
C GLY A 77 -8.63 8.25 7.78
N ILE A 78 -8.00 7.12 8.04
CA ILE A 78 -8.69 5.88 8.41
C ILE A 78 -9.31 6.04 9.80
N PRO A 79 -10.56 5.58 10.00
CA PRO A 79 -11.21 5.63 11.31
C PRO A 79 -10.37 4.98 12.42
N ASP A 80 -10.34 5.59 13.58
CA ASP A 80 -9.53 5.13 14.72
C ASP A 80 -9.94 3.74 15.23
N SER A 81 -11.19 3.32 14.95
CA SER A 81 -11.71 1.99 15.26
C SER A 81 -11.15 0.85 14.40
N VAL A 82 -10.40 1.17 13.32
CA VAL A 82 -9.78 0.13 12.48
C VAL A 82 -8.47 -0.31 13.12
N ASP A 83 -8.30 -1.63 13.27
CA ASP A 83 -7.16 -2.23 13.96
C ASP A 83 -6.04 -2.62 13.01
N ILE A 84 -6.40 -3.20 11.87
CA ILE A 84 -5.45 -3.73 10.88
C ILE A 84 -5.86 -3.24 9.50
N VAL A 85 -4.87 -2.81 8.73
CA VAL A 85 -5.07 -2.36 7.35
C VAL A 85 -4.03 -3.00 6.45
N SER A 86 -4.49 -3.65 5.40
CA SER A 86 -3.64 -4.12 4.31
C SER A 86 -3.45 -3.05 3.25
N ILE A 87 -2.20 -2.71 2.94
CA ILE A 87 -1.85 -1.77 1.88
C ILE A 87 -1.89 -2.47 0.53
N TRP A 88 -2.93 -2.16 -0.24
CA TRP A 88 -3.14 -2.68 -1.57
C TRP A 88 -2.52 -1.76 -2.64
N GLY A 89 -1.49 -2.24 -3.32
CA GLY A 89 -0.72 -1.41 -4.24
C GLY A 89 0.07 -0.29 -3.54
N ASN A 90 1.00 0.33 -4.23
CA ASN A 90 1.84 1.45 -3.73
C ASN A 90 2.53 1.20 -2.37
N TRP A 91 2.73 -0.07 -2.02
CA TRP A 91 3.40 -0.47 -0.78
C TRP A 91 4.94 -0.36 -0.86
N SER A 92 5.49 -0.26 -2.07
CA SER A 92 6.94 -0.15 -2.31
C SER A 92 7.36 1.27 -2.69
N ASN A 93 8.64 1.58 -2.55
CA ASN A 93 9.21 2.89 -2.90
C ASN A 93 8.46 4.07 -2.26
N ILE A 94 8.01 3.87 -1.01
CA ILE A 94 7.20 4.85 -0.28
C ILE A 94 7.97 6.17 -0.08
N THR A 95 7.26 7.28 -0.28
CA THR A 95 7.78 8.63 -0.07
C THR A 95 7.98 8.92 1.41
N GLU A 96 8.70 10.00 1.73
CA GLU A 96 8.84 10.45 3.12
C GLU A 96 7.48 10.87 3.74
N ALA A 97 6.56 11.37 2.93
CA ALA A 97 5.20 11.67 3.38
C ALA A 97 4.44 10.40 3.75
N GLN A 98 4.46 9.37 2.90
CA GLN A 98 3.86 8.07 3.19
C GLN A 98 4.48 7.42 4.43
N LYS A 99 5.79 7.50 4.57
CA LYS A 99 6.49 6.96 5.74
C LYS A 99 6.08 7.64 7.05
N LYS A 100 5.93 8.98 7.06
CA LYS A 100 5.44 9.73 8.22
C LYS A 100 3.99 9.38 8.53
N ASP A 101 3.15 9.26 7.52
CA ASP A 101 1.73 8.88 7.64
C ASP A 101 1.59 7.48 8.25
N LEU A 102 2.37 6.50 7.76
CA LEU A 102 2.44 5.15 8.32
C LEU A 102 2.88 5.17 9.79
N GLN A 103 3.98 5.84 10.08
CA GLN A 103 4.52 5.93 11.43
C GLN A 103 3.54 6.59 12.41
N PHE A 104 2.85 7.65 11.98
CA PHE A 104 1.82 8.28 12.79
C PHE A 104 0.72 7.28 13.16
N CYS A 105 0.20 6.56 12.18
CA CYS A 105 -0.87 5.60 12.42
C CYS A 105 -0.43 4.42 13.29
N GLN A 106 0.78 3.92 13.10
CA GLN A 106 1.33 2.84 13.91
C GLN A 106 1.61 3.29 15.36
N GLN A 107 2.29 4.43 15.54
CA GLN A 107 2.79 4.86 16.85
C GLN A 107 1.75 5.62 17.67
N VAL A 108 0.92 6.44 17.02
CA VAL A 108 -0.05 7.30 17.69
C VAL A 108 -1.41 6.62 17.78
N LYS A 109 -1.96 6.11 16.67
CA LYS A 109 -3.27 5.45 16.64
C LYS A 109 -3.21 3.97 17.08
N GLY A 110 -2.05 3.31 16.98
CA GLY A 110 -1.89 1.90 17.27
C GLY A 110 -2.51 0.98 16.21
N THR A 111 -2.79 1.50 15.01
CA THR A 111 -3.25 0.72 13.86
C THR A 111 -2.07 -0.02 13.23
N ARG A 112 -2.27 -1.29 12.88
CA ARG A 112 -1.24 -2.14 12.29
C ARG A 112 -1.43 -2.23 10.78
N PHE A 113 -0.32 -2.28 10.05
CA PHE A 113 -0.34 -2.27 8.58
C PHE A 113 0.41 -3.46 8.01
N THR A 114 -0.23 -4.18 7.11
CA THR A 114 0.38 -5.27 6.35
C THR A 114 0.66 -4.82 4.92
N MET A 115 1.76 -5.30 4.37
CA MET A 115 2.02 -5.27 2.93
C MET A 115 1.19 -6.37 2.28
N CYS A 116 0.51 -6.08 1.18
CA CYS A 116 -0.37 -7.02 0.51
C CYS A 116 -0.14 -7.07 -1.00
N PHE A 117 -0.11 -8.27 -1.55
CA PHE A 117 -0.19 -8.51 -3.00
C PHE A 117 -0.52 -9.97 -3.32
N ILE A 118 -1.05 -10.18 -4.53
CA ILE A 118 -1.38 -11.52 -5.03
C ILE A 118 -0.11 -12.35 -5.17
N ILE A 119 -0.12 -13.54 -4.59
CA ILE A 119 0.92 -14.54 -4.75
C ILE A 119 0.51 -15.54 -5.84
N ARG A 120 1.31 -15.62 -6.90
CA ARG A 120 1.17 -16.61 -7.98
C ARG A 120 2.44 -17.40 -8.18
N SER A 121 3.54 -16.69 -8.37
CA SER A 121 4.83 -17.30 -8.73
C SER A 121 5.95 -16.77 -7.85
N VAL A 122 7.01 -17.55 -7.75
CA VAL A 122 8.26 -17.10 -7.16
C VAL A 122 8.74 -15.83 -7.88
N GLY A 123 9.03 -14.80 -7.10
CA GLY A 123 9.53 -13.53 -7.59
C GLY A 123 8.48 -12.47 -7.90
N ASP A 124 7.19 -12.78 -7.73
CA ASP A 124 6.15 -11.79 -7.90
C ASP A 124 6.39 -10.56 -7.03
N GLN A 125 6.15 -9.37 -7.61
CA GLN A 125 6.21 -8.03 -6.97
C GLN A 125 7.58 -7.61 -6.41
N ILE A 126 8.46 -8.51 -5.98
CA ILE A 126 9.72 -8.17 -5.29
C ILE A 126 11.00 -8.51 -6.04
N THR A 127 10.91 -9.12 -7.23
CA THR A 127 12.08 -9.27 -8.09
C THR A 127 12.64 -7.89 -8.46
N PRO A 128 13.95 -7.63 -8.28
CA PRO A 128 14.55 -6.36 -8.62
C PRO A 128 14.28 -5.96 -10.07
N GLN A 129 13.95 -4.67 -10.27
CA GLN A 129 13.56 -4.15 -11.59
C GLN A 129 14.66 -4.35 -12.65
N ASN A 130 15.93 -4.24 -12.28
CA ASN A 130 17.04 -4.49 -13.18
C ASN A 130 17.10 -5.92 -13.72
N ILE A 131 16.60 -6.92 -12.97
CA ILE A 131 16.49 -8.32 -13.44
C ILE A 131 15.37 -8.42 -14.49
N ARG A 132 14.24 -7.74 -14.23
CA ARG A 132 13.07 -7.75 -15.13
C ARG A 132 13.29 -6.98 -16.43
N GLU A 133 14.07 -5.89 -16.40
CA GLU A 133 14.24 -5.00 -17.53
C GLU A 133 15.50 -5.27 -18.37
N ASN A 134 16.55 -5.88 -17.79
CA ASN A 134 17.83 -6.07 -18.48
C ASN A 134 18.15 -7.55 -18.82
N TRP A 135 17.16 -8.41 -18.81
CA TRP A 135 17.34 -9.86 -19.03
C TRP A 135 18.04 -10.16 -20.37
N GLU A 136 17.76 -9.40 -21.45
CA GLU A 136 18.42 -9.55 -22.74
C GLU A 136 19.94 -9.29 -22.65
N ASN A 137 20.32 -8.19 -21.97
CA ASN A 137 21.73 -7.81 -21.76
C ASN A 137 22.46 -8.81 -20.85
N MET A 138 21.73 -9.53 -20.01
CA MET A 138 22.25 -10.60 -19.14
C MET A 138 22.37 -11.93 -19.86
N GLY A 139 21.89 -12.02 -21.12
CA GLY A 139 22.00 -13.21 -21.96
C GLY A 139 20.88 -14.23 -21.80
N PHE A 140 19.77 -13.87 -21.16
CA PHE A 140 18.60 -14.71 -21.04
C PHE A 140 17.70 -14.62 -22.27
N SER A 141 16.91 -15.66 -22.52
CA SER A 141 15.96 -15.69 -23.64
C SER A 141 14.61 -15.04 -23.32
N SER A 142 14.32 -14.78 -22.05
CA SER A 142 13.10 -14.15 -21.58
C SER A 142 13.26 -13.56 -20.16
N GLU A 143 12.38 -12.60 -19.81
CA GLU A 143 12.26 -12.11 -18.43
C GLU A 143 12.03 -13.26 -17.44
N LYS A 144 11.13 -14.20 -17.80
CA LYS A 144 10.81 -15.36 -16.94
C LYS A 144 12.07 -16.19 -16.62
N GLU A 145 12.95 -16.40 -17.61
CA GLU A 145 14.19 -17.15 -17.40
C GLU A 145 15.13 -16.41 -16.44
N ALA A 146 15.29 -15.10 -16.61
CA ALA A 146 16.10 -14.27 -15.70
C ALA A 146 15.55 -14.25 -14.27
N VAL A 147 14.23 -14.15 -14.11
CA VAL A 147 13.55 -14.23 -12.81
C VAL A 147 13.77 -15.61 -12.18
N ASN A 148 13.57 -16.68 -12.94
CA ASN A 148 13.79 -18.04 -12.46
C ASN A 148 15.24 -18.26 -11.99
N ASP A 149 16.22 -17.81 -12.78
CA ASP A 149 17.64 -17.90 -12.44
C ASP A 149 17.94 -17.11 -11.13
N PHE A 150 17.46 -15.86 -11.06
CA PHE A 150 17.66 -15.02 -9.87
C PHE A 150 17.14 -15.68 -8.59
N TRP A 151 15.97 -16.32 -8.66
CA TRP A 151 15.36 -16.98 -7.50
C TRP A 151 15.86 -18.41 -7.29
N GLY A 152 16.55 -18.98 -8.26
CA GLY A 152 17.02 -20.38 -8.23
C GLY A 152 15.94 -21.39 -8.56
N TRP A 153 14.93 -20.99 -9.32
CA TRP A 153 13.91 -21.91 -9.82
C TRP A 153 14.53 -22.84 -10.87
N PRO A 154 14.44 -24.18 -10.71
CA PRO A 154 15.11 -25.10 -11.62
C PRO A 154 14.41 -25.18 -12.97
N SER A 155 15.18 -25.44 -14.02
CA SER A 155 14.64 -25.77 -15.34
C SER A 155 14.01 -27.16 -15.39
N ASP A 156 14.47 -28.08 -14.55
CA ASP A 156 13.91 -29.39 -14.35
C ASP A 156 12.95 -29.38 -13.15
N GLU A 157 11.65 -29.32 -13.42
CA GLU A 157 10.60 -29.31 -12.39
C GLU A 157 10.44 -30.64 -11.63
N SER A 158 11.19 -31.69 -11.99
CA SER A 158 11.27 -32.89 -11.16
C SER A 158 12.16 -32.71 -9.93
N ASN A 159 13.00 -31.69 -9.90
CA ASN A 159 13.87 -31.35 -8.77
C ASN A 159 13.08 -30.59 -7.68
N LYS A 160 12.33 -31.34 -6.90
CA LYS A 160 11.47 -30.79 -5.82
C LYS A 160 12.25 -30.04 -4.75
N GLU A 161 13.48 -30.48 -4.44
CA GLU A 161 14.32 -29.83 -3.44
C GLU A 161 14.74 -28.41 -3.89
N ALA A 162 15.14 -28.25 -5.14
CA ALA A 162 15.48 -26.92 -5.69
C ALA A 162 14.26 -26.01 -5.78
N ILE A 163 13.08 -26.56 -6.14
CA ILE A 163 11.82 -25.81 -6.12
C ILE A 163 11.52 -25.28 -4.73
N GLU A 164 11.55 -26.16 -3.72
CA GLU A 164 11.29 -25.77 -2.33
C GLU A 164 12.30 -24.73 -1.84
N ALA A 165 13.58 -24.89 -2.14
CA ALA A 165 14.62 -23.92 -1.78
C ALA A 165 14.34 -22.53 -2.41
N SER A 166 13.91 -22.50 -3.68
CA SER A 166 13.54 -21.25 -4.36
C SER A 166 12.32 -20.58 -3.73
N ILE A 167 11.29 -21.34 -3.39
CA ILE A 167 10.10 -20.84 -2.70
C ILE A 167 10.47 -20.24 -1.33
N ARG A 168 11.26 -20.95 -0.55
CA ARG A 168 11.72 -20.48 0.77
C ARG A 168 12.58 -19.23 0.68
N LYS A 169 13.46 -19.14 -0.31
CA LYS A 169 14.24 -17.92 -0.58
C LYS A 169 13.33 -16.73 -0.88
N TYR A 170 12.31 -16.92 -1.70
CA TYR A 170 11.35 -15.89 -2.03
C TYR A 170 10.54 -15.45 -0.81
N ALA A 171 10.01 -16.38 -0.02
CA ALA A 171 9.28 -16.08 1.21
C ALA A 171 10.13 -15.30 2.23
N SER A 172 11.40 -15.69 2.41
CA SER A 172 12.34 -14.95 3.25
C SER A 172 12.57 -13.51 2.74
N ALA A 173 12.70 -13.31 1.43
CA ALA A 173 12.87 -11.99 0.85
C ALA A 173 11.62 -11.09 0.99
N ILE A 174 10.42 -11.68 1.06
CA ILE A 174 9.20 -10.95 1.44
C ILE A 174 9.34 -10.43 2.87
N ALA A 175 9.82 -11.25 3.80
CA ALA A 175 10.02 -10.83 5.18
C ALA A 175 11.03 -9.67 5.29
N ASP A 176 12.13 -9.74 4.54
CA ASP A 176 13.10 -8.64 4.46
C ASP A 176 12.46 -7.36 3.90
N THR A 177 11.57 -7.50 2.91
CA THR A 177 10.86 -6.37 2.30
C THR A 177 9.88 -5.72 3.27
N VAL A 178 9.12 -6.51 4.03
CA VAL A 178 8.25 -6.03 5.11
C VAL A 178 9.05 -5.24 6.15
N ASN A 179 10.20 -5.76 6.55
CA ASN A 179 11.09 -5.08 7.51
C ASN A 179 11.66 -3.78 6.93
N LYS A 180 12.11 -3.81 5.68
CA LYS A 180 12.66 -2.64 4.97
C LYS A 180 11.72 -1.45 4.96
N TYR A 181 10.42 -1.69 4.72
CA TYR A 181 9.41 -0.64 4.64
C TYR A 181 8.73 -0.35 5.98
N GLY A 182 8.99 -1.14 7.02
CA GLY A 182 8.46 -0.93 8.36
C GLY A 182 7.00 -1.35 8.55
N TYR A 183 6.51 -2.28 7.75
CA TYR A 183 5.18 -2.86 7.93
C TYR A 183 5.11 -3.82 9.13
N ASP A 184 3.92 -3.99 9.67
CA ASP A 184 3.63 -4.86 10.81
C ASP A 184 3.38 -6.32 10.42
N GLY A 185 3.44 -6.64 9.13
CA GLY A 185 3.24 -7.99 8.64
C GLY A 185 3.03 -8.09 7.14
N PHE A 186 2.64 -9.27 6.72
CA PHE A 186 2.33 -9.59 5.34
C PHE A 186 0.93 -10.19 5.21
N ASP A 187 0.22 -9.79 4.17
CA ASP A 187 -1.09 -10.30 3.80
C ASP A 187 -0.97 -10.97 2.43
N ILE A 188 -1.23 -12.27 2.41
CA ILE A 188 -1.20 -13.09 1.21
C ILE A 188 -2.56 -12.98 0.54
N ASP A 189 -2.64 -12.28 -0.57
CA ASP A 189 -3.79 -12.37 -1.46
C ASP A 189 -3.70 -13.68 -2.25
N TYR A 190 -4.49 -14.67 -1.79
CA TYR A 190 -4.48 -16.04 -2.32
C TYR A 190 -5.67 -16.27 -3.23
N GLU A 191 -5.46 -16.07 -4.51
CA GLU A 191 -6.49 -16.23 -5.55
C GLU A 191 -6.10 -17.29 -6.59
N PRO A 192 -6.16 -18.59 -6.26
CA PRO A 192 -5.66 -19.66 -7.16
C PRO A 192 -6.43 -19.74 -8.48
N ASN A 193 -7.68 -19.30 -8.52
CA ASN A 193 -8.54 -19.36 -9.70
C ASN A 193 -8.61 -18.04 -10.49
N PHE A 194 -7.88 -17.01 -10.06
CA PHE A 194 -7.91 -15.71 -10.71
C PHE A 194 -6.71 -15.49 -11.62
N GLY A 195 -6.96 -15.34 -12.94
CA GLY A 195 -5.96 -15.03 -13.95
C GLY A 195 -5.08 -16.21 -14.38
N ASN A 196 -3.82 -15.94 -14.74
CA ASN A 196 -2.90 -16.96 -15.20
C ASN A 196 -2.38 -17.82 -14.05
N PRO A 197 -2.18 -19.13 -14.28
CA PRO A 197 -1.58 -20.02 -13.30
C PRO A 197 -0.18 -19.55 -12.88
N GLY A 198 0.19 -19.88 -11.65
CA GLY A 198 1.49 -19.52 -11.06
C GLY A 198 2.22 -20.74 -10.52
N ASN A 199 3.53 -20.67 -10.42
CA ASN A 199 4.32 -21.82 -10.01
C ASN A 199 4.34 -22.09 -8.49
N ILE A 200 3.70 -21.24 -7.69
CA ILE A 200 3.44 -21.49 -6.26
C ILE A 200 1.99 -21.92 -6.07
N VAL A 201 1.05 -21.10 -6.56
CA VAL A 201 -0.38 -21.19 -6.23
C VAL A 201 -1.06 -22.43 -6.81
N ASP A 202 -0.51 -23.03 -7.87
CA ASP A 202 -1.11 -24.18 -8.56
C ASP A 202 -0.87 -25.52 -7.86
N GLU A 203 0.01 -25.56 -6.87
CA GLU A 203 0.41 -26.78 -6.20
C GLU A 203 0.36 -26.60 -4.67
N ASP A 204 -0.48 -27.35 -4.01
CA ASP A 204 -0.68 -27.26 -2.54
C ASP A 204 0.63 -27.42 -1.75
N ASP A 205 1.50 -28.36 -2.16
CA ASP A 205 2.79 -28.58 -1.49
C ASP A 205 3.71 -27.33 -1.59
N ARG A 206 3.65 -26.62 -2.72
CA ARG A 206 4.43 -25.41 -2.95
C ARG A 206 3.90 -24.24 -2.11
N MET A 207 2.58 -24.07 -2.08
CA MET A 207 1.94 -23.08 -1.24
C MET A 207 2.18 -23.35 0.25
N PHE A 208 2.14 -24.65 0.65
CA PHE A 208 2.48 -25.03 2.01
C PHE A 208 3.92 -24.66 2.37
N ALA A 209 4.90 -24.94 1.52
CA ALA A 209 6.31 -24.57 1.75
C ALA A 209 6.48 -23.04 1.86
N PHE A 210 5.74 -22.28 1.07
CA PHE A 210 5.73 -20.82 1.12
C PHE A 210 5.21 -20.27 2.45
N VAL A 211 4.03 -20.74 2.88
CA VAL A 211 3.41 -20.32 4.16
C VAL A 211 4.22 -20.79 5.35
N ASP A 212 4.77 -22.03 5.32
CA ASP A 212 5.63 -22.57 6.37
C ASP A 212 6.89 -21.69 6.57
N GLU A 213 7.52 -21.25 5.49
CA GLU A 213 8.66 -20.35 5.58
C GLU A 213 8.26 -18.97 6.14
N LEU A 214 7.17 -18.37 5.63
CA LEU A 214 6.65 -17.11 6.15
C LEU A 214 6.30 -17.20 7.63
N GLY A 215 5.83 -18.34 8.09
CA GLY A 215 5.49 -18.62 9.49
C GLY A 215 6.67 -18.51 10.47
N LYS A 216 7.90 -18.50 9.97
CA LYS A 216 9.12 -18.22 10.78
C LYS A 216 9.28 -16.74 11.10
N TYR A 217 8.70 -15.86 10.29
CA TYR A 217 8.84 -14.42 10.38
C TYR A 217 7.57 -13.73 10.85
N PHE A 218 6.41 -14.31 10.55
CA PHE A 218 5.08 -13.72 10.74
C PHE A 218 4.14 -14.69 11.48
N GLY A 219 3.08 -14.12 12.05
CA GLY A 219 2.08 -14.88 12.77
C GLY A 219 2.51 -15.34 14.16
N PRO A 220 1.63 -16.02 14.88
CA PRO A 220 1.82 -16.31 16.32
C PRO A 220 2.97 -17.27 16.60
N LYS A 221 3.32 -18.16 15.66
CA LYS A 221 4.41 -19.14 15.82
C LYS A 221 5.81 -18.50 15.70
N SER A 222 5.92 -17.37 15.00
CA SER A 222 7.20 -16.70 14.79
C SER A 222 7.78 -16.05 16.04
N GLY A 223 6.94 -15.68 17.00
CA GLY A 223 7.32 -14.91 18.19
C GLY A 223 7.73 -13.45 17.90
N THR A 224 7.66 -12.99 16.65
CA THR A 224 8.06 -11.63 16.23
C THR A 224 7.00 -10.57 16.53
N GLY A 225 5.77 -10.98 16.81
CA GLY A 225 4.62 -10.10 16.92
C GLY A 225 4.10 -9.56 15.58
N LYS A 226 4.73 -9.86 14.45
CA LYS A 226 4.26 -9.46 13.12
C LYS A 226 3.11 -10.33 12.65
N LEU A 227 2.22 -9.72 11.84
CA LEU A 227 1.01 -10.37 11.33
C LEU A 227 1.32 -11.24 10.10
N LEU A 228 0.65 -12.39 10.02
CA LEU A 228 0.44 -13.14 8.80
C LEU A 228 -1.05 -13.20 8.55
N VAL A 229 -1.49 -12.66 7.44
CA VAL A 229 -2.87 -12.67 6.97
C VAL A 229 -2.91 -13.47 5.67
N ILE A 230 -4.00 -14.15 5.43
CA ILE A 230 -4.28 -14.85 4.17
C ILE A 230 -5.72 -14.54 3.84
N ASP A 231 -5.97 -13.95 2.69
CA ASP A 231 -7.29 -13.70 2.15
C ASP A 231 -7.43 -14.28 0.73
N GLY A 232 -8.68 -14.61 0.32
CA GLY A 232 -8.98 -15.20 -0.97
C GLY A 232 -10.36 -15.80 -1.04
#